data_a22fc37395f5be77f68fe7c929701b71
#
_entry.id   a22fc37395f5be77f68fe7c929701b71
#
_cell.length_a   1.000
_cell.length_b   1.000
_cell.length_c   1.000
_cell.angle_alpha   90.00
_cell.angle_beta   90.00
_cell.angle_gamma   90.00
#
_symmetry.space_group_name_H-M   'P 1'
#
loop_
_entity.id
_entity.type
_entity.pdbx_description
1 polymer ?
#
loop_
_entity_poly.entity_id
_entity_poly.type
_entity_poly.pdbx_seq_one_letter_code
_entity_poly.pdbx_strand_id
1 'polypeptide(L)'
;EEIFPLIDMIRADLFEETEKLNREGFRVLGIAYREFPREKTSYSTADESQLILLGYIAFMDPPKESATEALRLLGAAGVGVKVLTGDNGLVSQKVCAEVGIDASAAVSGGALSGLAGQEFAAAVAGNALFYKLTPAQKEQIVHELRRQGNIVGYMGDGINDAPALKAADVGISVDSAVDIAKDSADIVLLEKSLLVLEEG
;
A
#
# COMPACT_ATOMS: atom_id res chain seq x y z
N GLU A 1 -7.05 -2.46 -17.68
CA GLU A 1 -8.19 -3.39 -17.88
C GLU A 1 -8.43 -3.80 -19.34
N GLU A 2 -7.71 -3.27 -20.34
CA GLU A 2 -7.83 -3.62 -21.76
C GLU A 2 -6.61 -4.36 -22.32
N ILE A 3 -5.87 -5.08 -21.46
CA ILE A 3 -4.59 -5.67 -21.87
C ILE A 3 -4.78 -6.92 -22.75
N PHE A 4 -5.97 -7.58 -22.74
CA PHE A 4 -6.14 -8.85 -23.44
C PHE A 4 -7.47 -8.98 -24.19
N PRO A 5 -7.46 -9.24 -25.49
CA PRO A 5 -8.55 -9.95 -26.13
C PRO A 5 -8.41 -11.46 -25.83
N LEU A 6 -8.49 -11.85 -24.54
CA LEU A 6 -8.56 -13.24 -24.14
C LEU A 6 -10.02 -13.71 -24.21
N ILE A 7 -10.23 -14.95 -24.65
CA ILE A 7 -11.52 -15.60 -24.43
C ILE A 7 -11.77 -15.62 -22.91
N ASP A 8 -13.00 -15.37 -22.51
CA ASP A 8 -13.40 -15.18 -21.10
C ASP A 8 -12.92 -16.29 -20.17
N MET A 9 -12.83 -17.53 -20.67
CA MET A 9 -12.35 -18.68 -19.91
C MET A 9 -10.87 -18.56 -19.53
N ILE A 10 -9.98 -18.21 -20.48
CA ILE A 10 -8.54 -18.03 -20.21
C ILE A 10 -8.31 -16.84 -19.28
N ARG A 11 -9.13 -15.80 -19.41
CA ARG A 11 -9.11 -14.64 -18.53
C ARG A 11 -9.46 -15.04 -17.09
N ALA A 12 -10.51 -15.86 -16.92
CA ALA A 12 -10.92 -16.35 -15.61
C ALA A 12 -9.82 -17.18 -14.94
N ASP A 13 -9.21 -18.11 -15.67
CA ASP A 13 -8.11 -18.96 -15.19
C ASP A 13 -6.88 -18.13 -14.75
N LEU A 14 -6.53 -17.11 -15.53
CA LEU A 14 -5.43 -16.19 -15.18
C LEU A 14 -5.73 -15.37 -13.92
N PHE A 15 -6.95 -14.87 -13.77
CA PHE A 15 -7.35 -14.14 -12.56
C PHE A 15 -7.35 -15.06 -11.34
N GLU A 16 -7.83 -16.27 -11.44
CA GLU A 16 -7.81 -17.26 -10.35
C GLU A 16 -6.38 -17.56 -9.90
N GLU A 17 -5.47 -17.82 -10.84
CA GLU A 17 -4.06 -18.10 -10.54
C GLU A 17 -3.36 -16.89 -9.90
N THR A 18 -3.60 -15.67 -10.43
CA THR A 18 -3.02 -14.45 -9.83
C THR A 18 -3.61 -14.14 -8.46
N GLU A 19 -4.90 -14.39 -8.22
CA GLU A 19 -5.49 -14.25 -6.89
C GLU A 19 -4.90 -15.25 -5.90
N LYS A 20 -4.67 -16.50 -6.32
CA LYS A 20 -4.03 -17.51 -5.48
C LYS A 20 -2.64 -17.06 -5.05
N LEU A 21 -1.80 -16.60 -5.99
CA LEU A 21 -0.48 -16.05 -5.69
C LEU A 21 -0.56 -14.84 -4.76
N ASN A 22 -1.51 -13.93 -4.97
CA ASN A 22 -1.72 -12.78 -4.09
C ASN A 22 -2.13 -13.19 -2.66
N ARG A 23 -2.94 -14.25 -2.50
CA ARG A 23 -3.29 -14.81 -1.17
C ARG A 23 -2.08 -15.45 -0.47
N GLU A 24 -1.13 -15.96 -1.24
CA GLU A 24 0.15 -16.48 -0.73
C GLU A 24 1.15 -15.36 -0.39
N GLY A 25 0.84 -14.10 -0.69
CA GLY A 25 1.67 -12.93 -0.40
C GLY A 25 2.53 -12.46 -1.56
N PHE A 26 2.39 -13.07 -2.74
CA PHE A 26 3.14 -12.64 -3.92
C PHE A 26 2.50 -11.42 -4.58
N ARG A 27 3.32 -10.45 -4.95
CA ARG A 27 2.96 -9.42 -5.93
C ARG A 27 3.10 -9.99 -7.32
N VAL A 28 2.07 -9.82 -8.16
CA VAL A 28 2.07 -10.33 -9.53
C VAL A 28 2.05 -9.19 -10.52
N LEU A 29 3.01 -9.18 -11.44
CA LEU A 29 3.10 -8.24 -12.57
C LEU A 29 2.94 -9.00 -13.87
N GLY A 30 1.97 -8.59 -14.70
CA GLY A 30 1.84 -9.09 -16.07
C GLY A 30 2.91 -8.48 -16.98
N ILE A 31 3.48 -9.29 -17.84
CA ILE A 31 4.39 -8.86 -18.91
C ILE A 31 3.67 -9.06 -20.23
N ALA A 32 3.55 -8.00 -20.99
CA ALA A 32 2.90 -8.03 -22.28
C ALA A 32 3.70 -7.20 -23.30
N TYR A 33 3.53 -7.52 -24.55
CA TYR A 33 4.20 -6.78 -25.64
C TYR A 33 3.26 -6.51 -26.81
N ARG A 34 3.65 -5.57 -27.64
CA ARG A 34 3.02 -5.27 -28.93
C ARG A 34 4.10 -4.93 -29.95
N GLU A 35 3.93 -5.42 -31.15
CA GLU A 35 4.81 -5.07 -32.27
C GLU A 35 4.32 -3.78 -32.94
N PHE A 36 5.27 -2.91 -33.27
CA PHE A 36 5.01 -1.67 -34.00
C PHE A 36 5.86 -1.62 -35.28
N PRO A 37 5.41 -0.88 -36.31
CA PRO A 37 6.23 -0.61 -37.46
C PRO A 37 7.55 0.04 -37.07
N ARG A 38 8.64 -0.29 -37.80
CA ARG A 38 10.00 0.20 -37.50
C ARG A 38 10.14 1.72 -37.54
N GLU A 39 9.25 2.37 -38.26
CA GLU A 39 9.23 3.83 -38.45
C GLU A 39 8.64 4.57 -37.24
N LYS A 40 8.01 3.85 -36.30
CA LYS A 40 7.43 4.46 -35.11
C LYS A 40 8.53 4.81 -34.10
N THR A 41 8.73 6.10 -33.86
CA THR A 41 9.78 6.63 -32.98
C THR A 41 9.28 7.21 -31.65
N SER A 42 7.96 7.38 -31.51
CA SER A 42 7.36 7.90 -30.27
C SER A 42 6.28 6.95 -29.75
N TYR A 43 6.20 6.81 -28.42
CA TYR A 43 5.25 5.95 -27.73
C TYR A 43 4.53 6.73 -26.65
N SER A 44 3.28 6.36 -26.37
CA SER A 44 2.44 6.96 -25.35
C SER A 44 1.58 5.89 -24.66
N THR A 45 0.87 6.24 -23.60
CA THR A 45 -0.09 5.35 -22.92
C THR A 45 -1.22 4.86 -23.82
N ALA A 46 -1.56 5.59 -24.90
CA ALA A 46 -2.52 5.13 -25.91
C ALA A 46 -2.04 3.91 -26.69
N ASP A 47 -0.75 3.66 -26.71
CA ASP A 47 -0.13 2.50 -27.35
C ASP A 47 -0.22 1.22 -26.48
N GLU A 48 -0.55 1.35 -25.20
CA GLU A 48 -0.74 0.27 -24.24
C GLU A 48 -2.08 -0.45 -24.43
N SER A 49 -2.46 -0.67 -25.69
CA SER A 49 -3.67 -1.37 -26.09
C SER A 49 -3.33 -2.52 -27.03
N GLN A 50 -4.19 -3.55 -27.08
CA GLN A 50 -3.98 -4.73 -27.92
C GLN A 50 -2.64 -5.43 -27.66
N LEU A 51 -2.23 -5.46 -26.42
CA LEU A 51 -1.00 -6.12 -25.99
C LEU A 51 -1.18 -7.65 -25.99
N ILE A 52 -0.12 -8.36 -26.31
CA ILE A 52 -0.04 -9.82 -26.23
C ILE A 52 0.61 -10.17 -24.90
N LEU A 53 -0.09 -10.94 -24.05
CA LEU A 53 0.46 -11.43 -22.79
C LEU A 53 1.60 -12.41 -23.07
N LEU A 54 2.78 -12.12 -22.56
CA LEU A 54 3.92 -13.02 -22.57
C LEU A 54 3.94 -13.94 -21.36
N GLY A 55 3.52 -13.42 -20.21
CA GLY A 55 3.50 -14.12 -18.94
C GLY A 55 3.37 -13.16 -17.77
N TYR A 56 3.67 -13.65 -16.57
CA TYR A 56 3.71 -12.82 -15.37
C TYR A 56 4.92 -13.19 -14.50
N ILE A 57 5.34 -12.22 -13.69
CA ILE A 57 6.36 -12.41 -12.66
C ILE A 57 5.67 -12.29 -11.30
N ALA A 58 5.88 -13.28 -10.45
CA ALA A 58 5.47 -13.24 -9.05
C ALA A 58 6.72 -13.04 -8.18
N PHE A 59 6.67 -12.09 -7.26
CA PHE A 59 7.74 -11.83 -6.31
C PHE A 59 7.16 -11.53 -4.93
N MET A 60 7.89 -11.94 -3.90
CA MET A 60 7.51 -11.74 -2.51
C MET A 60 8.42 -10.66 -1.92
N ASP A 61 7.80 -9.74 -1.19
CA ASP A 61 8.48 -8.73 -0.38
C ASP A 61 8.16 -9.02 1.09
N PRO A 62 8.98 -9.83 1.77
CA PRO A 62 8.70 -10.24 3.14
C PRO A 62 8.81 -9.06 4.10
N PRO A 63 8.02 -9.04 5.18
CA PRO A 63 8.19 -8.03 6.21
C PRO A 63 9.59 -8.10 6.83
N LYS A 64 10.06 -6.96 7.36
CA LYS A 64 11.33 -6.93 8.07
C LYS A 64 11.25 -7.81 9.32
N GLU A 65 12.32 -8.51 9.66
CA GLU A 65 12.39 -9.38 10.86
C GLU A 65 12.04 -8.64 12.15
N SER A 66 12.42 -7.36 12.26
CA SER A 66 12.12 -6.51 13.41
C SER A 66 10.65 -6.06 13.50
N ALA A 67 9.84 -6.26 12.46
CA ALA A 67 8.50 -5.68 12.41
C ALA A 67 7.56 -6.26 13.47
N THR A 68 7.54 -7.57 13.65
CA THR A 68 6.67 -8.25 14.63
C THR A 68 6.98 -7.78 16.06
N GLU A 69 8.25 -7.71 16.43
CA GLU A 69 8.65 -7.29 17.77
C GLU A 69 8.39 -5.79 17.99
N ALA A 70 8.70 -4.94 17.02
CA ALA A 70 8.40 -3.51 17.10
C ALA A 70 6.90 -3.24 17.28
N LEU A 71 6.04 -3.94 16.52
CA LEU A 71 4.59 -3.81 16.64
C LEU A 71 4.07 -4.29 17.99
N ARG A 72 4.65 -5.36 18.55
CA ARG A 72 4.32 -5.84 19.88
C ARG A 72 4.68 -4.81 20.95
N LEU A 73 5.86 -4.20 20.87
CA LEU A 73 6.33 -3.17 21.81
C LEU A 73 5.51 -1.89 21.73
N LEU A 74 5.22 -1.41 20.52
CA LEU A 74 4.33 -0.26 20.30
C LEU A 74 2.93 -0.51 20.89
N GLY A 75 2.38 -1.70 20.66
CA GLY A 75 1.10 -2.09 21.27
C GLY A 75 1.14 -2.11 22.80
N ALA A 76 2.24 -2.59 23.41
CA ALA A 76 2.43 -2.57 24.86
C ALA A 76 2.56 -1.14 25.41
N ALA A 77 3.10 -0.21 24.62
CA ALA A 77 3.14 1.23 24.93
C ALA A 77 1.81 1.96 24.66
N GLY A 78 0.75 1.25 24.22
CA GLY A 78 -0.57 1.83 23.96
C GLY A 78 -0.70 2.51 22.58
N VAL A 79 0.24 2.26 21.67
CA VAL A 79 0.20 2.79 20.31
C VAL A 79 -0.59 1.85 19.41
N GLY A 80 -1.70 2.34 18.84
CA GLY A 80 -2.47 1.64 17.83
C GLY A 80 -1.83 1.79 16.45
N VAL A 81 -1.64 0.69 15.73
CA VAL A 81 -1.03 0.69 14.40
C VAL A 81 -2.06 0.47 13.30
N LYS A 82 -1.98 1.27 12.23
CA LYS A 82 -2.79 1.13 11.02
C LYS A 82 -1.89 1.07 9.79
N VAL A 83 -2.26 0.21 8.84
CA VAL A 83 -1.54 0.04 7.58
C VAL A 83 -2.30 0.74 6.45
N LEU A 84 -1.66 1.73 5.82
CA LEU A 84 -2.19 2.52 4.70
C LEU A 84 -1.36 2.24 3.45
N THR A 85 -1.86 1.44 2.52
CA THR A 85 -1.09 1.01 1.35
C THR A 85 -1.82 1.24 0.02
N GLY A 86 -1.06 1.48 -1.05
CA GLY A 86 -1.54 1.44 -2.43
C GLY A 86 -1.65 0.03 -3.01
N ASP A 87 -1.15 -0.97 -2.30
CA ASP A 87 -1.04 -2.35 -2.78
C ASP A 87 -2.36 -3.12 -2.80
N ASN A 88 -2.32 -4.34 -3.32
CA ASN A 88 -3.44 -5.27 -3.34
C ASN A 88 -3.80 -5.72 -1.92
N GLY A 89 -5.11 -5.77 -1.62
CA GLY A 89 -5.62 -6.16 -0.31
C GLY A 89 -5.22 -7.55 0.15
N LEU A 90 -5.20 -8.55 -0.74
CA LEU A 90 -4.83 -9.93 -0.39
C LEU A 90 -3.37 -10.03 0.07
N VAL A 91 -2.46 -9.39 -0.67
CA VAL A 91 -1.04 -9.32 -0.30
C VAL A 91 -0.88 -8.61 1.04
N SER A 92 -1.54 -7.46 1.21
CA SER A 92 -1.45 -6.65 2.43
C SER A 92 -2.02 -7.37 3.64
N GLN A 93 -3.14 -8.10 3.50
CA GLN A 93 -3.70 -8.94 4.57
C GLN A 93 -2.73 -10.05 4.99
N LYS A 94 -2.08 -10.70 4.02
CA LYS A 94 -1.07 -11.73 4.31
C LYS A 94 0.09 -11.16 5.10
N VAL A 95 0.67 -10.03 4.67
CA VAL A 95 1.75 -9.34 5.38
C VAL A 95 1.32 -8.91 6.79
N CYS A 96 0.13 -8.33 6.94
CA CYS A 96 -0.41 -7.96 8.26
C CYS A 96 -0.52 -9.16 9.20
N ALA A 97 -1.03 -10.29 8.69
CA ALA A 97 -1.14 -11.52 9.48
C ALA A 97 0.22 -12.06 9.94
N GLU A 98 1.25 -11.97 9.09
CA GLU A 98 2.62 -12.41 9.41
C GLU A 98 3.26 -11.58 10.52
N VAL A 99 2.93 -10.30 10.62
CA VAL A 99 3.47 -9.40 11.65
C VAL A 99 2.53 -9.22 12.85
N GLY A 100 1.40 -9.93 12.89
CA GLY A 100 0.47 -9.92 14.04
C GLY A 100 -0.54 -8.77 14.05
N ILE A 101 -0.76 -8.09 12.93
CA ILE A 101 -1.85 -7.09 12.78
C ILE A 101 -3.12 -7.81 12.36
N ASP A 102 -4.21 -7.65 13.12
CA ASP A 102 -5.53 -8.14 12.69
C ASP A 102 -6.07 -7.28 11.55
N ALA A 103 -6.01 -7.84 10.36
CA ALA A 103 -6.52 -7.24 9.12
C ALA A 103 -7.72 -8.03 8.55
N SER A 104 -8.45 -8.76 9.40
CA SER A 104 -9.67 -9.50 9.01
C SER A 104 -10.74 -8.59 8.41
N ALA A 105 -10.85 -7.37 8.93
CA ALA A 105 -11.64 -6.29 8.35
C ALA A 105 -10.71 -5.27 7.68
N ALA A 106 -10.67 -5.29 6.34
CA ALA A 106 -9.86 -4.38 5.53
C ALA A 106 -10.74 -3.53 4.62
N VAL A 107 -10.38 -2.26 4.43
CA VAL A 107 -11.17 -1.31 3.64
C VAL A 107 -10.38 -0.89 2.39
N SER A 108 -10.99 -1.02 1.22
CA SER A 108 -10.37 -0.54 -0.03
C SER A 108 -10.56 0.96 -0.22
N GLY A 109 -9.62 1.59 -0.95
CA GLY A 109 -9.77 3.00 -1.35
C GLY A 109 -11.05 3.27 -2.14
N GLY A 110 -11.50 2.30 -2.96
CA GLY A 110 -12.79 2.41 -3.66
C GLY A 110 -13.99 2.45 -2.70
N ALA A 111 -13.99 1.60 -1.68
CA ALA A 111 -15.03 1.61 -0.64
C ALA A 111 -15.01 2.90 0.17
N LEU A 112 -13.83 3.40 0.55
CA LEU A 112 -13.68 4.67 1.26
C LEU A 112 -14.25 5.86 0.49
N SER A 113 -14.12 5.88 -0.82
CA SER A 113 -14.63 6.98 -1.66
C SER A 113 -16.16 7.12 -1.61
N GLY A 114 -16.87 6.07 -1.23
CA GLY A 114 -18.33 6.09 -1.05
C GLY A 114 -18.79 6.51 0.35
N LEU A 115 -17.87 6.65 1.31
CA LEU A 115 -18.18 6.97 2.70
C LEU A 115 -17.99 8.47 2.98
N ALA A 116 -18.84 9.02 3.86
CA ALA A 116 -18.75 10.41 4.31
C ALA A 116 -19.13 10.55 5.78
N GLY A 117 -18.70 11.66 6.40
CA GLY A 117 -19.09 12.00 7.76
C GLY A 117 -18.86 10.87 8.78
N GLN A 118 -19.91 10.46 9.47
CA GLN A 118 -19.81 9.44 10.52
C GLN A 118 -19.40 8.05 10.01
N GLU A 119 -19.81 7.67 8.79
CA GLU A 119 -19.45 6.38 8.21
C GLU A 119 -17.95 6.30 7.90
N PHE A 120 -17.38 7.37 7.33
CA PHE A 120 -15.96 7.48 7.11
C PHE A 120 -15.17 7.44 8.44
N ALA A 121 -15.63 8.21 9.43
CA ALA A 121 -15.04 8.23 10.76
C ALA A 121 -15.03 6.84 11.43
N ALA A 122 -16.16 6.13 11.37
CA ALA A 122 -16.29 4.78 11.90
C ALA A 122 -15.37 3.77 11.16
N ALA A 123 -15.31 3.86 9.83
CA ALA A 123 -14.40 3.02 9.04
C ALA A 123 -12.93 3.26 9.41
N VAL A 124 -12.53 4.53 9.58
CA VAL A 124 -11.15 4.88 9.96
C VAL A 124 -10.83 4.40 11.38
N ALA A 125 -11.75 4.54 12.32
CA ALA A 125 -11.55 4.08 13.70
C ALA A 125 -11.46 2.55 13.79
N GLY A 126 -12.40 1.84 13.14
CA GLY A 126 -12.63 0.41 13.33
C GLY A 126 -11.70 -0.53 12.55
N ASN A 127 -10.91 -0.03 11.59
CA ASN A 127 -10.11 -0.90 10.73
C ASN A 127 -8.61 -0.64 10.90
N ALA A 128 -7.80 -1.70 10.81
CA ALA A 128 -6.35 -1.63 10.88
C ALA A 128 -5.68 -1.60 9.50
N LEU A 129 -6.34 -2.10 8.44
CA LEU A 129 -5.79 -2.17 7.09
C LEU A 129 -6.66 -1.40 6.09
N PHE A 130 -6.01 -0.50 5.34
CA PHE A 130 -6.57 0.22 4.21
C PHE A 130 -5.69 0.00 2.98
N TYR A 131 -6.27 -0.48 1.89
CA TYR A 131 -5.54 -0.91 0.71
C TYR A 131 -6.05 -0.26 -0.59
N LYS A 132 -5.25 -0.32 -1.65
CA LYS A 132 -5.51 0.39 -2.92
C LYS A 132 -5.83 1.88 -2.70
N LEU A 133 -5.12 2.51 -1.78
CA LEU A 133 -5.28 3.92 -1.47
C LEU A 133 -4.54 4.81 -2.47
N THR A 134 -5.16 5.94 -2.80
CA THR A 134 -4.49 7.08 -3.41
C THR A 134 -3.74 7.90 -2.34
N PRO A 135 -2.74 8.73 -2.74
CA PRO A 135 -2.07 9.64 -1.80
C PRO A 135 -3.03 10.55 -1.02
N ALA A 136 -4.04 11.09 -1.70
CA ALA A 136 -5.06 11.93 -1.06
C ALA A 136 -5.90 11.18 -0.02
N GLN A 137 -6.20 9.89 -0.26
CA GLN A 137 -6.93 9.08 0.72
C GLN A 137 -6.09 8.77 1.96
N LYS A 138 -4.77 8.55 1.81
CA LYS A 138 -3.86 8.40 2.95
C LYS A 138 -3.88 9.65 3.83
N GLU A 139 -3.77 10.83 3.22
CA GLU A 139 -3.85 12.12 3.90
C GLU A 139 -5.20 12.30 4.61
N GLN A 140 -6.32 11.98 3.95
CA GLN A 140 -7.66 12.08 4.55
C GLN A 140 -7.82 11.19 5.78
N ILE A 141 -7.27 9.96 5.77
CA ILE A 141 -7.30 9.06 6.93
C ILE A 141 -6.50 9.66 8.09
N VAL A 142 -5.31 10.23 7.84
CA VAL A 142 -4.50 10.90 8.86
C VAL A 142 -5.26 12.09 9.47
N HIS A 143 -5.85 12.94 8.66
CA HIS A 143 -6.66 14.06 9.15
C HIS A 143 -7.85 13.58 9.98
N GLU A 144 -8.51 12.50 9.58
CA GLU A 144 -9.64 11.95 10.33
C GLU A 144 -9.22 11.40 11.69
N LEU A 145 -8.10 10.67 11.76
CA LEU A 145 -7.55 10.18 13.02
C LEU A 145 -7.24 11.33 13.99
N ARG A 146 -6.63 12.41 13.50
CA ARG A 146 -6.37 13.63 14.28
C ARG A 146 -7.66 14.30 14.72
N ARG A 147 -8.66 14.39 13.84
CA ARG A 147 -9.99 14.93 14.16
C ARG A 147 -10.69 14.14 15.27
N GLN A 148 -10.41 12.84 15.38
CA GLN A 148 -10.89 11.97 16.45
C GLN A 148 -10.12 12.14 17.77
N GLY A 149 -9.15 13.06 17.82
CA GLY A 149 -8.38 13.38 19.03
C GLY A 149 -7.14 12.51 19.23
N ASN A 150 -6.73 11.73 18.22
CA ASN A 150 -5.48 10.95 18.30
C ASN A 150 -4.27 11.83 17.97
N ILE A 151 -3.13 11.53 18.58
CA ILE A 151 -1.81 11.95 18.12
C ILE A 151 -1.34 10.95 17.07
N VAL A 152 -1.05 11.40 15.87
CA VAL A 152 -0.78 10.54 14.72
C VAL A 152 0.66 10.68 14.27
N GLY A 153 1.44 9.60 14.40
CA GLY A 153 2.68 9.40 13.67
C GLY A 153 2.40 8.73 12.32
N TYR A 154 2.95 9.24 11.25
CA TYR A 154 2.86 8.62 9.92
C TYR A 154 4.25 8.26 9.42
N MET A 155 4.46 6.99 9.04
CA MET A 155 5.70 6.53 8.43
C MET A 155 5.51 6.25 6.94
N GLY A 156 6.41 6.80 6.10
CA GLY A 156 6.39 6.60 4.67
C GLY A 156 7.74 6.84 4.01
N ASP A 157 7.98 6.18 2.86
CA ASP A 157 9.25 6.22 2.14
C ASP A 157 9.10 6.64 0.67
N GLY A 158 7.87 6.71 0.16
CA GLY A 158 7.57 7.00 -1.23
C GLY A 158 7.09 8.44 -1.48
N ILE A 159 7.13 8.86 -2.75
CA ILE A 159 6.57 10.14 -3.21
C ILE A 159 5.09 10.27 -2.82
N ASN A 160 4.36 9.16 -2.87
CA ASN A 160 2.93 9.11 -2.57
C ASN A 160 2.60 9.29 -1.08
N ASP A 161 3.59 9.27 -0.21
CA ASP A 161 3.42 9.43 1.23
C ASP A 161 3.60 10.87 1.70
N ALA A 162 4.21 11.74 0.88
CA ALA A 162 4.51 13.12 1.25
C ALA A 162 3.31 13.93 1.78
N PRO A 163 2.08 13.84 1.21
CA PRO A 163 0.92 14.53 1.79
C PRO A 163 0.55 14.02 3.18
N ALA A 164 0.57 12.71 3.39
CA ALA A 164 0.23 12.09 4.67
C ALA A 164 1.31 12.35 5.75
N LEU A 165 2.60 12.34 5.36
CA LEU A 165 3.71 12.73 6.24
C LEU A 165 3.51 14.14 6.79
N LYS A 166 3.16 15.11 5.93
CA LYS A 166 2.90 16.51 6.33
C LYS A 166 1.62 16.69 7.14
N ALA A 167 0.62 15.83 6.92
CA ALA A 167 -0.67 15.89 7.61
C ALA A 167 -0.61 15.31 9.03
N ALA A 168 0.36 14.46 9.33
CA ALA A 168 0.55 13.85 10.64
C ALA A 168 1.00 14.86 11.72
N ASP A 169 0.92 14.48 12.99
CA ASP A 169 1.53 15.25 14.07
C ASP A 169 3.05 14.99 14.12
N VAL A 170 3.48 13.80 13.69
CA VAL A 170 4.89 13.45 13.50
C VAL A 170 5.03 12.65 12.20
N GLY A 171 5.63 13.26 11.18
CA GLY A 171 6.03 12.59 9.95
C GLY A 171 7.36 11.87 10.14
N ILE A 172 7.42 10.58 9.79
CA ILE A 172 8.61 9.74 9.94
C ILE A 172 8.99 9.15 8.59
N SER A 173 10.24 9.28 8.20
CA SER A 173 10.77 8.66 7.00
C SER A 173 12.01 7.81 7.33
N VAL A 174 12.60 7.17 6.34
CA VAL A 174 13.79 6.33 6.48
C VAL A 174 14.91 6.84 5.58
N ASP A 175 16.15 6.55 5.92
CA ASP A 175 17.32 7.00 5.14
C ASP A 175 17.28 6.54 3.67
N SER A 176 16.75 5.35 3.40
CA SER A 176 16.58 4.81 2.05
C SER A 176 15.37 5.37 1.27
N ALA A 177 14.58 6.25 1.87
CA ALA A 177 13.43 6.86 1.23
C ALA A 177 13.83 7.83 0.10
N VAL A 178 12.88 8.13 -0.78
CA VAL A 178 13.05 9.18 -1.80
C VAL A 178 13.14 10.56 -1.13
N ASP A 179 13.86 11.47 -1.75
CA ASP A 179 14.16 12.80 -1.16
C ASP A 179 12.90 13.55 -0.76
N ILE A 180 11.85 13.52 -1.58
CA ILE A 180 10.58 14.21 -1.27
C ILE A 180 9.88 13.65 -0.01
N ALA A 181 10.04 12.38 0.30
CA ALA A 181 9.52 11.79 1.54
C ALA A 181 10.35 12.26 2.74
N LYS A 182 11.69 12.25 2.62
CA LYS A 182 12.59 12.77 3.67
C LYS A 182 12.35 14.25 3.95
N ASP A 183 12.19 15.07 2.91
CA ASP A 183 11.89 16.51 3.02
C ASP A 183 10.51 16.81 3.62
N SER A 184 9.62 15.82 3.59
CA SER A 184 8.25 15.93 4.13
C SER A 184 8.12 15.39 5.55
N ALA A 185 9.15 14.74 6.08
CA ALA A 185 9.18 14.13 7.40
C ALA A 185 9.82 15.05 8.45
N ASP A 186 9.38 14.93 9.70
CA ASP A 186 9.98 15.60 10.86
C ASP A 186 11.20 14.80 11.37
N ILE A 187 11.16 13.47 11.20
CA ILE A 187 12.19 12.53 11.66
C ILE A 187 12.58 11.62 10.51
N VAL A 188 13.88 11.40 10.33
CA VAL A 188 14.43 10.39 9.41
C VAL A 188 15.17 9.33 10.21
N LEU A 189 14.68 8.10 10.17
CA LEU A 189 15.33 6.96 10.80
C LEU A 189 16.55 6.54 9.98
N LEU A 190 17.72 6.56 10.58
CA LEU A 190 18.98 6.18 9.93
C LEU A 190 19.19 4.65 9.94
N GLU A 191 18.54 3.95 10.85
CA GLU A 191 18.59 2.50 10.95
C GLU A 191 17.39 1.85 10.27
N LYS A 192 17.61 0.68 9.68
CA LYS A 192 16.55 -0.09 9.00
C LYS A 192 15.62 -0.84 9.97
N SER A 193 15.91 -0.84 11.27
CA SER A 193 15.11 -1.50 12.30
C SER A 193 13.92 -0.63 12.72
N LEU A 194 12.73 -1.20 12.78
CA LEU A 194 11.54 -0.54 13.34
C LEU A 194 11.58 -0.45 14.87
N LEU A 195 12.49 -1.15 15.53
CA LEU A 195 12.65 -1.11 17.00
C LEU A 195 13.08 0.29 17.48
N VAL A 196 13.76 1.07 16.63
CA VAL A 196 14.14 2.47 16.92
C VAL A 196 12.91 3.35 17.23
N LEU A 197 11.73 2.99 16.75
CA LEU A 197 10.50 3.73 17.04
C LEU A 197 10.04 3.59 18.51
N GLU A 198 10.42 2.53 19.19
CA GLU A 198 10.06 2.30 20.58
C GLU A 198 11.05 2.96 21.54
N GLU A 199 12.30 3.13 21.10
CA GLU A 199 13.35 3.76 21.90
C GLU A 199 13.23 5.31 21.96
N GLY A 200 12.46 5.92 21.07
CA GLY A 200 12.26 7.38 20.94
C GLY A 200 10.93 7.84 21.47
#